data_c96d647d12466fdceeb874a5a664180d
#
_entry.id   c96d647d12466fdceeb874a5a664180d
#
_cell.length_a   1.000
_cell.length_b   1.000
_cell.length_c   1.000
_cell.angle_alpha   90.00
_cell.angle_beta   90.00
_cell.angle_gamma   90.00
#
_symmetry.space_group_name_H-M   'P 1'
#
loop_
_entity.id
_entity.type
_entity.pdbx_description
1 polymer ?
#
loop_
_entity_poly.entity_id
_entity_poly.type
_entity_poly.pdbx_seq_one_letter_code
_entity_poly.pdbx_strand_id
1 'polypeptide(L)'
;MFSKKQINLKAWIKQNWRTKSGKKSSVTGERYLPEKAIKALSSFEYRLTTKMKRKASKIGKQFSKQPKHIADKIRKYRNEWKIDNKIKHSNYTKPNLRQKLFQEIKATKTHGTKAGQWSARKAQLLAKKYKALGGGYY
;
A
#
# COMPACT_ATOMS: atom_id res chain seq x y z
N MET A 1 -11.32 19.48 -2.52
CA MET A 1 -11.00 18.11 -2.05
C MET A 1 -10.88 17.20 -3.26
N PHE A 2 -9.82 16.41 -3.38
CA PHE A 2 -9.65 15.51 -4.52
C PHE A 2 -10.50 14.25 -4.34
N SER A 3 -11.15 13.78 -5.41
CA SER A 3 -11.86 12.50 -5.40
C SER A 3 -10.88 11.32 -5.22
N LYS A 4 -11.39 10.15 -4.77
CA LYS A 4 -10.59 8.92 -4.65
C LYS A 4 -9.89 8.56 -5.98
N LYS A 5 -10.54 8.79 -7.12
CA LYS A 5 -9.97 8.53 -8.45
C LYS A 5 -8.80 9.46 -8.76
N GLN A 6 -8.90 10.74 -8.42
CA GLN A 6 -7.81 11.72 -8.62
C GLN A 6 -6.62 11.45 -7.70
N ILE A 7 -6.86 11.03 -6.46
CA ILE A 7 -5.81 10.63 -5.51
C ILE A 7 -5.07 9.40 -6.05
N ASN A 8 -5.80 8.41 -6.54
CA ASN A 8 -5.22 7.20 -7.13
C ASN A 8 -4.37 7.52 -8.37
N LEU A 9 -4.84 8.43 -9.22
CA LEU A 9 -4.09 8.85 -10.41
C LEU A 9 -2.79 9.58 -10.06
N LYS A 10 -2.82 10.50 -9.10
CA LYS A 10 -1.62 11.19 -8.62
C LYS A 10 -0.59 10.24 -8.04
N ALA A 11 -1.05 9.27 -7.24
CA ALA A 11 -0.19 8.23 -6.67
C ALA A 11 0.41 7.34 -7.76
N TRP A 12 -0.39 6.98 -8.76
CA TRP A 12 0.06 6.18 -9.90
C TRP A 12 1.14 6.91 -10.70
N ILE A 13 0.97 8.20 -10.97
CA ILE A 13 1.98 9.05 -11.64
C ILE A 13 3.27 9.12 -10.81
N LYS A 14 3.15 9.32 -9.49
CA LYS A 14 4.31 9.40 -8.59
C LYS A 14 5.11 8.09 -8.53
N GLN A 15 4.47 6.94 -8.71
CA GLN A 15 5.12 5.64 -8.74
C GLN A 15 5.90 5.38 -10.03
N ASN A 16 5.77 6.23 -11.04
CA ASN A 16 6.44 6.10 -12.32
C ASN A 16 6.32 4.69 -12.91
N TRP A 17 5.09 4.30 -13.22
CA TRP A 17 4.81 3.00 -13.83
C TRP A 17 5.39 2.94 -15.23
N ARG A 18 6.13 1.89 -15.51
CA ARG A 18 6.83 1.71 -16.78
C ARG A 18 7.13 0.24 -17.06
N THR A 19 7.57 -0.04 -18.27
CA THR A 19 8.25 -1.29 -18.61
C THR A 19 9.75 -1.17 -18.35
N LYS A 20 10.46 -2.27 -18.24
CA LYS A 20 11.92 -2.25 -18.02
C LYS A 20 12.67 -1.59 -19.17
N SER A 21 12.25 -1.83 -20.41
CA SER A 21 12.84 -1.22 -21.62
C SER A 21 12.47 0.25 -21.82
N GLY A 22 11.44 0.76 -21.12
CA GLY A 22 10.85 2.08 -21.36
C GLY A 22 9.93 2.16 -22.58
N LYS A 23 9.83 1.11 -23.38
CA LYS A 23 8.94 1.04 -24.54
C LYS A 23 7.51 0.68 -24.11
N LYS A 24 6.52 1.02 -24.94
CA LYS A 24 5.11 0.71 -24.65
C LYS A 24 4.88 -0.79 -24.44
N SER A 25 4.18 -1.13 -23.38
CA SER A 25 3.83 -2.52 -23.06
C SER A 25 2.97 -3.20 -24.14
N SER A 26 2.14 -2.42 -24.85
CA SER A 26 1.35 -2.90 -25.98
C SER A 26 2.22 -3.38 -27.17
N VAL A 27 3.40 -2.81 -27.32
CA VAL A 27 4.34 -3.18 -28.39
C VAL A 27 5.23 -4.34 -27.98
N THR A 28 5.81 -4.27 -26.77
CA THR A 28 6.81 -5.24 -26.31
C THR A 28 6.22 -6.44 -25.58
N GLY A 29 4.99 -6.32 -25.07
CA GLY A 29 4.37 -7.32 -24.20
C GLY A 29 4.99 -7.38 -22.80
N GLU A 30 5.91 -6.45 -22.48
CA GLU A 30 6.54 -6.41 -21.17
C GLU A 30 5.56 -6.08 -20.04
N ARG A 31 5.84 -6.59 -18.85
CA ARG A 31 5.05 -6.28 -17.66
C ARG A 31 5.22 -4.81 -17.27
N TYR A 32 4.11 -4.13 -17.05
CA TYR A 32 4.04 -2.74 -16.62
C TYR A 32 3.95 -2.68 -15.10
N LEU A 33 4.93 -2.07 -14.45
CA LEU A 33 5.10 -2.06 -13.00
C LEU A 33 5.62 -0.69 -12.51
N PRO A 34 5.43 -0.36 -11.22
CA PRO A 34 6.13 0.77 -10.63
C PRO A 34 7.65 0.66 -10.79
N GLU A 35 8.33 1.76 -11.00
CA GLU A 35 9.78 1.78 -11.21
C GLU A 35 10.56 1.10 -10.07
N LYS A 36 10.17 1.36 -8.82
CA LYS A 36 10.77 0.72 -7.65
C LYS A 36 10.60 -0.81 -7.66
N ALA A 37 9.45 -1.30 -8.13
CA ALA A 37 9.21 -2.73 -8.27
C ALA A 37 10.11 -3.35 -9.34
N ILE A 38 10.29 -2.68 -10.49
CA ILE A 38 11.20 -3.13 -11.54
C ILE A 38 12.65 -3.22 -11.02
N LYS A 39 13.10 -2.23 -10.28
CA LYS A 39 14.45 -2.22 -9.65
C LYS A 39 14.64 -3.32 -8.62
N ALA A 40 13.57 -3.71 -7.90
CA ALA A 40 13.60 -4.77 -6.90
C ALA A 40 13.59 -6.20 -7.50
N LEU A 41 13.18 -6.34 -8.74
CA LEU A 41 13.15 -7.63 -9.44
C LEU A 41 14.49 -7.89 -10.14
N SER A 42 14.97 -9.15 -10.06
CA SER A 42 16.07 -9.58 -10.91
C SER A 42 15.66 -9.60 -12.39
N SER A 43 16.62 -9.62 -13.29
CA SER A 43 16.34 -9.73 -14.73
C SER A 43 15.60 -11.02 -15.07
N PHE A 44 15.89 -12.10 -14.36
CA PHE A 44 15.17 -13.37 -14.49
C PHE A 44 13.71 -13.27 -14.04
N GLU A 45 13.45 -12.70 -12.85
CA GLU A 45 12.10 -12.51 -12.32
C GLU A 45 11.26 -11.62 -13.24
N TYR A 46 11.84 -10.53 -13.74
CA TYR A 46 11.15 -9.65 -14.68
C TYR A 46 10.80 -10.34 -16.01
N ARG A 47 11.72 -11.13 -16.56
CA ARG A 47 11.47 -11.93 -17.77
C ARG A 47 10.38 -12.98 -17.54
N LEU A 48 10.38 -13.63 -16.38
CA LEU A 48 9.37 -14.64 -16.03
C LEU A 48 7.96 -14.03 -15.98
N THR A 49 7.79 -12.92 -15.28
CA THR A 49 6.50 -12.24 -15.21
C THR A 49 6.05 -11.68 -16.56
N THR A 50 6.98 -11.20 -17.38
CA THR A 50 6.72 -10.74 -18.76
C THR A 50 6.28 -11.91 -19.65
N LYS A 51 6.95 -13.08 -19.56
CA LYS A 51 6.56 -14.29 -20.30
C LYS A 51 5.13 -14.72 -19.99
N MET A 52 4.74 -14.68 -18.72
CA MET A 52 3.36 -14.98 -18.31
C MET A 52 2.35 -13.98 -18.88
N LYS A 53 2.69 -12.71 -18.89
CA LYS A 53 1.85 -11.68 -19.51
C LYS A 53 1.69 -11.92 -21.00
N ARG A 54 2.76 -12.19 -21.72
CA ARG A 54 2.73 -12.47 -23.17
C ARG A 54 1.88 -13.68 -23.50
N LYS A 55 1.97 -14.76 -22.71
CA LYS A 55 1.10 -15.94 -22.86
C LYS A 55 -0.38 -15.57 -22.69
N ALA A 56 -0.71 -14.81 -21.69
CA ALA A 56 -2.10 -14.37 -21.45
C ALA A 56 -2.62 -13.48 -22.58
N SER A 57 -1.79 -12.55 -23.06
CA SER A 57 -2.15 -11.67 -24.18
C SER A 57 -2.40 -12.42 -25.48
N LYS A 58 -1.63 -13.48 -25.77
CA LYS A 58 -1.82 -14.32 -26.96
C LYS A 58 -3.18 -15.02 -27.00
N ILE A 59 -3.75 -15.34 -25.85
CA ILE A 59 -5.10 -15.96 -25.75
C ILE A 59 -6.20 -14.92 -25.46
N GLY A 60 -5.93 -13.63 -25.71
CA GLY A 60 -6.90 -12.55 -25.57
C GLY A 60 -7.24 -12.15 -24.12
N LYS A 61 -6.50 -12.63 -23.11
CA LYS A 61 -6.72 -12.23 -21.72
C LYS A 61 -6.09 -10.87 -21.42
N GLN A 62 -6.91 -9.90 -21.00
CA GLN A 62 -6.46 -8.58 -20.60
C GLN A 62 -5.60 -8.62 -19.32
N PHE A 63 -5.94 -9.51 -18.38
CA PHE A 63 -5.23 -9.66 -17.11
C PHE A 63 -4.47 -10.98 -17.06
N SER A 64 -3.23 -10.93 -16.58
CA SER A 64 -2.40 -12.11 -16.37
C SER A 64 -1.93 -12.19 -14.92
N LYS A 65 -2.07 -13.36 -14.33
CA LYS A 65 -1.50 -13.62 -12.99
C LYS A 65 0.02 -13.54 -13.04
N GLN A 66 0.61 -13.10 -11.94
CA GLN A 66 2.06 -13.15 -11.73
C GLN A 66 2.41 -14.38 -10.90
N PRO A 67 3.64 -14.93 -11.02
CA PRO A 67 4.14 -15.92 -10.08
C PRO A 67 3.99 -15.39 -8.64
N LYS A 68 3.54 -16.23 -7.72
CA LYS A 68 3.21 -15.81 -6.35
C LYS A 68 4.38 -15.11 -5.66
N HIS A 69 5.59 -15.64 -5.75
CA HIS A 69 6.78 -15.05 -5.13
C HIS A 69 7.10 -13.65 -5.67
N ILE A 70 6.90 -13.41 -6.97
CA ILE A 70 7.08 -12.09 -7.59
C ILE A 70 5.97 -11.15 -7.13
N ALA A 71 4.71 -11.59 -7.14
CA ALA A 71 3.57 -10.79 -6.70
C ALA A 71 3.74 -10.34 -5.24
N ASP A 72 4.20 -11.22 -4.36
CA ASP A 72 4.45 -10.91 -2.95
C ASP A 72 5.61 -9.92 -2.78
N LYS A 73 6.70 -10.11 -3.52
CA LYS A 73 7.88 -9.23 -3.50
C LYS A 73 7.55 -7.79 -3.91
N ILE A 74 6.70 -7.59 -4.92
CA ILE A 74 6.35 -6.27 -5.44
C ILE A 74 5.13 -5.64 -4.78
N ARG A 75 4.37 -6.39 -3.97
CA ARG A 75 3.12 -5.93 -3.34
C ARG A 75 3.31 -4.64 -2.55
N LYS A 76 4.41 -4.53 -1.79
CA LYS A 76 4.73 -3.33 -1.01
C LYS A 76 4.85 -2.07 -1.88
N TYR A 77 5.52 -2.17 -3.02
CA TYR A 77 5.70 -1.05 -3.94
C TYR A 77 4.40 -0.61 -4.61
N ARG A 78 3.53 -1.56 -4.93
CA ARG A 78 2.21 -1.27 -5.51
C ARG A 78 1.26 -0.61 -4.51
N ASN A 79 1.41 -0.90 -3.23
CA ASN A 79 0.53 -0.41 -2.16
C ASN A 79 1.12 0.76 -1.37
N GLU A 80 2.34 1.19 -1.67
CA GLU A 80 3.05 2.26 -0.96
C GLU A 80 2.19 3.54 -0.85
N TRP A 81 1.47 3.90 -1.92
CA TRP A 81 0.59 5.05 -1.93
C TRP A 81 -0.61 4.95 -0.97
N LYS A 82 -1.07 3.73 -0.66
CA LYS A 82 -2.19 3.53 0.29
C LYS A 82 -1.79 3.93 1.70
N ILE A 83 -0.56 3.67 2.06
CA ILE A 83 0.02 4.02 3.36
C ILE A 83 0.19 5.53 3.44
N ASP A 84 0.81 6.15 2.45
CA ASP A 84 1.03 7.60 2.39
C ASP A 84 -0.30 8.37 2.44
N ASN A 85 -1.31 7.93 1.69
CA ASN A 85 -2.61 8.58 1.69
C ASN A 85 -3.35 8.41 3.01
N LYS A 86 -3.23 7.26 3.67
CA LYS A 86 -3.83 7.03 4.98
C LYS A 86 -3.25 7.97 6.04
N ILE A 87 -1.94 8.24 5.95
CA ILE A 87 -1.24 9.16 6.86
C ILE A 87 -1.60 10.62 6.55
N LYS A 88 -1.59 11.00 5.27
CA LYS A 88 -1.83 12.39 4.83
C LYS A 88 -3.27 12.88 5.01
N HIS A 89 -4.24 11.98 5.02
CA HIS A 89 -5.66 12.31 5.19
C HIS A 89 -6.19 11.97 6.60
N SER A 90 -5.30 11.71 7.54
CA SER A 90 -5.70 11.60 8.94
C SER A 90 -5.92 13.00 9.51
N ASN A 91 -6.99 13.17 10.28
CA ASN A 91 -7.26 14.42 11.02
C ASN A 91 -6.29 14.60 12.22
N TYR A 92 -5.22 13.85 12.27
CA TYR A 92 -4.29 13.79 13.39
C TYR A 92 -2.94 14.39 13.01
N THR A 93 -2.39 15.24 13.87
CA THR A 93 -1.07 15.86 13.66
C THR A 93 0.07 14.83 13.72
N LYS A 94 -0.10 13.78 14.54
CA LYS A 94 0.87 12.69 14.71
C LYS A 94 0.23 11.32 14.48
N PRO A 95 -0.14 10.96 13.23
CA PRO A 95 -0.89 9.74 12.94
C PRO A 95 -0.15 8.45 13.31
N ASN A 96 1.18 8.42 13.17
CA ASN A 96 1.99 7.25 13.54
C ASN A 96 1.98 7.00 15.04
N LEU A 97 2.09 8.05 15.85
CA LEU A 97 1.97 7.97 17.31
C LEU A 97 0.60 7.44 17.72
N ARG A 98 -0.46 7.95 17.11
CA ARG A 98 -1.82 7.49 17.38
C ARG A 98 -2.01 6.02 17.02
N GLN A 99 -1.48 5.57 15.90
CA GLN A 99 -1.56 4.17 15.49
C GLN A 99 -0.81 3.25 16.43
N LYS A 100 0.39 3.65 16.89
CA LYS A 100 1.17 2.90 17.90
C LYS A 100 0.39 2.75 19.21
N LEU A 101 -0.14 3.85 19.74
CA LEU A 101 -0.96 3.85 20.94
C LEU A 101 -2.23 2.99 20.78
N PHE A 102 -2.87 3.03 19.61
CA PHE A 102 -4.02 2.17 19.32
C PHE A 102 -3.68 0.69 19.42
N GLN A 103 -2.57 0.26 18.84
CA GLN A 103 -2.13 -1.14 18.92
C GLN A 103 -1.79 -1.55 20.36
N GLU A 104 -1.08 -0.70 21.09
CA GLU A 104 -0.73 -0.95 22.49
C GLU A 104 -1.99 -1.11 23.36
N ILE A 105 -2.94 -0.20 23.27
CA ILE A 105 -4.18 -0.23 24.06
C ILE A 105 -5.07 -1.40 23.67
N LYS A 106 -5.18 -1.70 22.37
CA LYS A 106 -5.95 -2.83 21.86
C LYS A 106 -5.42 -4.17 22.38
N ALA A 107 -4.10 -4.31 22.50
CA ALA A 107 -3.44 -5.52 22.97
C ALA A 107 -3.62 -5.73 24.49
N THR A 108 -4.05 -4.72 25.26
CA THR A 108 -4.23 -4.82 26.70
C THR A 108 -5.60 -5.39 27.10
N LYS A 109 -5.63 -6.17 28.17
CA LYS A 109 -6.85 -6.62 28.83
C LYS A 109 -7.25 -5.59 29.88
N THR A 110 -7.96 -4.53 29.47
CA THR A 110 -8.37 -3.43 30.34
C THR A 110 -9.81 -3.00 30.07
N HIS A 111 -10.40 -2.29 31.02
CA HIS A 111 -11.73 -1.69 30.85
C HIS A 111 -12.84 -2.67 30.44
N GLY A 112 -12.84 -3.88 31.04
CA GLY A 112 -13.87 -4.89 30.80
C GLY A 112 -13.79 -5.61 29.44
N THR A 113 -12.74 -5.40 28.68
CA THR A 113 -12.52 -6.07 27.37
C THR A 113 -11.29 -6.94 27.38
N LYS A 114 -11.35 -8.05 26.63
CA LYS A 114 -10.21 -8.95 26.42
C LYS A 114 -9.13 -8.31 25.55
N ALA A 115 -7.92 -8.83 25.61
CA ALA A 115 -6.87 -8.45 24.68
C ALA A 115 -7.33 -8.63 23.23
N GLY A 116 -7.03 -7.66 22.38
CA GLY A 116 -7.46 -7.64 20.96
C GLY A 116 -8.87 -7.10 20.72
N GLN A 117 -9.69 -6.90 21.75
CA GLN A 117 -11.01 -6.27 21.63
C GLN A 117 -10.93 -4.75 21.82
N TRP A 118 -11.81 -4.02 21.17
CA TRP A 118 -11.94 -2.57 21.27
C TRP A 118 -13.21 -2.17 22.02
N SER A 119 -13.15 -1.10 22.80
CA SER A 119 -14.29 -0.56 23.54
C SER A 119 -14.27 0.98 23.52
N ALA A 120 -15.40 1.59 23.89
CA ALA A 120 -15.51 3.04 24.03
C ALA A 120 -14.52 3.60 25.07
N ARG A 121 -14.32 2.90 26.20
CA ARG A 121 -13.32 3.29 27.23
C ARG A 121 -11.89 3.21 26.70
N LYS A 122 -11.54 2.20 25.91
CA LYS A 122 -10.25 2.13 25.22
C LYS A 122 -10.06 3.28 24.23
N ALA A 123 -11.10 3.69 23.53
CA ALA A 123 -11.07 4.86 22.65
C ALA A 123 -10.82 6.18 23.42
N GLN A 124 -11.44 6.37 24.57
CA GLN A 124 -11.20 7.52 25.45
C GLN A 124 -9.78 7.53 26.00
N LEU A 125 -9.26 6.37 26.44
CA LEU A 125 -7.88 6.22 26.89
C LEU A 125 -6.88 6.56 25.79
N LEU A 126 -7.13 6.10 24.58
CA LEU A 126 -6.31 6.43 23.40
C LEU A 126 -6.27 7.94 23.17
N ALA A 127 -7.40 8.62 23.16
CA ALA A 127 -7.48 10.06 22.96
C ALA A 127 -6.73 10.82 24.08
N LYS A 128 -6.87 10.40 25.32
CA LYS A 128 -6.17 10.98 26.48
C LYS A 128 -4.66 10.84 26.36
N LYS A 129 -4.17 9.63 26.10
CA LYS A 129 -2.71 9.36 25.93
C LYS A 129 -2.14 10.09 24.72
N TYR A 130 -2.89 10.12 23.60
CA TYR A 130 -2.47 10.81 22.40
C TYR A 130 -2.27 12.31 22.64
N LYS A 131 -3.22 12.98 23.30
CA LYS A 131 -3.10 14.38 23.68
C LYS A 131 -1.96 14.64 24.65
N ALA A 132 -1.79 13.77 25.68
CA ALA A 132 -0.71 13.89 26.67
C ALA A 132 0.68 13.84 26.03
N LEU A 133 0.85 13.10 24.92
CA LEU A 133 2.10 12.99 24.16
C LEU A 133 2.23 14.06 23.05
N GLY A 134 1.45 15.14 23.15
CA GLY A 134 1.49 16.26 22.20
C GLY A 134 0.86 15.97 20.84
N GLY A 135 -0.04 15.00 20.78
CA GLY A 135 -0.89 14.76 19.61
C GLY A 135 -2.02 15.78 19.54
N GLY A 136 -2.36 16.20 18.32
CA GLY A 136 -3.45 17.17 18.07
C GLY A 136 -4.28 16.74 16.85
N TYR A 137 -5.24 17.58 16.55
CA TYR A 137 -6.13 17.43 15.39
C TYR A 137 -5.94 18.64 14.48
N TYR A 138 -6.13 18.45 13.17
CA TYR A 138 -6.24 19.53 12.19
C TYR A 138 -7.65 20.10 12.14
#